data_28d8248a11c8dfe663fce90797262fdf
#
_entry.id   28d8248a11c8dfe663fce90797262fdf
#
_cell.length_a   1.000
_cell.length_b   1.000
_cell.length_c   1.000
_cell.angle_alpha   90.00
_cell.angle_beta   90.00
_cell.angle_gamma   90.00
#
_symmetry.space_group_name_H-M   'P 1'
#
loop_
_entity.id
_entity.type
_entity.pdbx_description
1 polymer ?
#
loop_
_entity_poly.entity_id
_entity_poly.type
_entity_poly.pdbx_seq_one_letter_code
_entity_poly.pdbx_strand_id
1 'polypeptide(L)'
;TPLSDGVCQITGKQVGLKTGDARQFTSMDDVKRAYETQVAYGVRQAVIENNLIDLIHETLCPLPLVSMFLDPCVQTGTDVTSGGAKYNWTALLGIGVANVGDALTGIEQMVFQENRVTMAELVDALHSNYKGNEPLRQYLIHRVPKYGNDCEEADAWVRYATDVFFDALQGHKTYHGGNFVGSLISISAYVPFGEKTGATPDGRLSGSILSDSISPAVGCDQNGPTAAMSSAVKIDQTRCTNG
;
A
#
# COMPACT_ATOMS: atom_id res chain seq x y z
N THR A 1 -3.05 -8.53 6.11
CA THR A 1 -4.50 -8.66 6.36
C THR A 1 -5.24 -9.49 5.30
N PRO A 2 -5.01 -9.36 3.97
CA PRO A 2 -5.73 -10.19 2.98
C PRO A 2 -5.55 -11.70 3.18
N LEU A 3 -4.34 -12.12 3.54
CA LEU A 3 -3.99 -13.53 3.77
C LEU A 3 -4.24 -14.02 5.21
N SER A 4 -4.82 -13.19 6.08
CA SER A 4 -5.10 -13.50 7.49
C SER A 4 -6.52 -13.11 7.92
N ASP A 5 -7.47 -13.17 6.99
CA ASP A 5 -8.90 -12.88 7.23
C ASP A 5 -9.14 -11.55 7.98
N GLY A 6 -8.37 -10.51 7.62
CA GLY A 6 -8.45 -9.20 8.26
C GLY A 6 -7.76 -9.09 9.62
N VAL A 7 -7.12 -10.14 10.10
CA VAL A 7 -6.40 -10.14 11.38
C VAL A 7 -5.00 -9.55 11.21
N CYS A 8 -4.60 -8.70 12.13
CA CYS A 8 -3.21 -8.21 12.22
C CYS A 8 -2.31 -9.33 12.75
N GLN A 9 -1.31 -9.74 11.98
CA GLN A 9 -0.38 -10.81 12.36
C GLN A 9 0.46 -10.49 13.60
N ILE A 10 0.72 -9.21 13.89
CA ILE A 10 1.52 -8.78 15.04
C ILE A 10 0.69 -8.74 16.33
N THR A 11 -0.53 -8.22 16.26
CA THR A 11 -1.36 -8.00 17.47
C THR A 11 -2.41 -9.09 17.71
N GLY A 12 -2.67 -9.93 16.69
CA GLY A 12 -3.76 -10.93 16.73
C GLY A 12 -5.17 -10.34 16.73
N LYS A 13 -5.31 -9.02 16.56
CA LYS A 13 -6.61 -8.34 16.55
C LYS A 13 -7.23 -8.28 15.16
N GLN A 14 -8.55 -8.38 15.10
CA GLN A 14 -9.29 -8.09 13.87
C GLN A 14 -9.20 -6.59 13.58
N VAL A 15 -8.54 -6.20 12.49
CA VAL A 15 -8.33 -4.80 12.08
C VAL A 15 -8.94 -4.52 10.71
N GLY A 16 -9.24 -5.56 9.95
CA GLY A 16 -9.88 -5.47 8.63
C GLY A 16 -11.16 -6.30 8.58
N LEU A 17 -11.76 -6.39 7.39
CA LEU A 17 -12.94 -7.22 7.15
C LEU A 17 -12.55 -8.71 7.09
N LYS A 18 -13.52 -9.57 7.38
CA LYS A 18 -13.37 -11.00 7.14
C LYS A 18 -13.48 -11.26 5.63
N THR A 19 -12.42 -11.81 5.04
CA THR A 19 -12.32 -12.12 3.61
C THR A 19 -12.18 -13.60 3.32
N GLY A 20 -12.29 -14.42 4.36
CA GLY A 20 -12.15 -15.86 4.30
C GLY A 20 -10.74 -16.35 4.65
N ASP A 21 -10.64 -17.63 4.96
CA ASP A 21 -9.35 -18.28 5.24
C ASP A 21 -8.55 -18.43 3.93
N ALA A 22 -7.44 -17.72 3.82
CA ALA A 22 -6.58 -17.74 2.64
C ALA A 22 -6.00 -19.14 2.33
N ARG A 23 -5.97 -20.05 3.30
CA ARG A 23 -5.60 -21.46 3.06
C ARG A 23 -6.52 -22.18 2.09
N GLN A 24 -7.75 -21.66 1.92
CA GLN A 24 -8.79 -22.21 1.06
C GLN A 24 -8.88 -21.49 -0.30
N PHE A 25 -8.06 -20.50 -0.56
CA PHE A 25 -8.04 -19.81 -1.85
C PHE A 25 -7.55 -20.75 -2.95
N THR A 26 -8.31 -20.80 -4.04
CA THR A 26 -8.08 -21.73 -5.16
C THR A 26 -7.63 -21.03 -6.43
N SER A 27 -7.68 -19.69 -6.43
CA SER A 27 -7.34 -18.89 -7.61
C SER A 27 -6.74 -17.54 -7.23
N MET A 28 -6.06 -16.87 -8.18
CA MET A 28 -5.65 -15.48 -8.01
C MET A 28 -6.84 -14.54 -7.85
N ASP A 29 -8.02 -14.88 -8.36
CA ASP A 29 -9.21 -14.05 -8.18
C ASP A 29 -9.69 -14.04 -6.72
N ASP A 30 -9.48 -15.11 -5.96
CA ASP A 30 -9.75 -15.12 -4.52
C ASP A 30 -8.79 -14.19 -3.78
N VAL A 31 -7.51 -14.20 -4.15
CA VAL A 31 -6.46 -13.32 -3.59
C VAL A 31 -6.77 -11.85 -3.91
N LYS A 32 -7.10 -11.55 -5.18
CA LYS A 32 -7.48 -10.21 -5.63
C LYS A 32 -8.67 -9.67 -4.86
N ARG A 33 -9.75 -10.45 -4.76
CA ARG A 33 -10.97 -10.06 -4.04
C ARG A 33 -10.70 -9.77 -2.57
N ALA A 34 -9.88 -10.59 -1.92
CA ALA A 34 -9.47 -10.35 -0.54
C ALA A 34 -8.63 -9.07 -0.42
N TYR A 35 -7.71 -8.83 -1.34
CA TYR A 35 -6.87 -7.62 -1.38
C TYR A 35 -7.73 -6.36 -1.59
N GLU A 36 -8.54 -6.32 -2.64
CA GLU A 36 -9.44 -5.21 -2.98
C GLU A 36 -10.36 -4.85 -1.80
N THR A 37 -10.97 -5.87 -1.18
CA THR A 37 -11.84 -5.69 -0.02
C THR A 37 -11.11 -5.04 1.16
N GLN A 38 -9.89 -5.48 1.45
CA GLN A 38 -9.09 -4.91 2.55
C GLN A 38 -8.61 -3.49 2.25
N VAL A 39 -8.20 -3.21 1.01
CA VAL A 39 -7.78 -1.87 0.58
C VAL A 39 -8.96 -0.90 0.67
N ALA A 40 -10.10 -1.25 0.11
CA ALA A 40 -11.30 -0.41 0.15
C ALA A 40 -11.74 -0.12 1.61
N TYR A 41 -11.67 -1.12 2.47
CA TYR A 41 -11.96 -0.93 3.90
C TYR A 41 -10.94 -0.01 4.56
N GLY A 42 -9.64 -0.25 4.36
CA GLY A 42 -8.56 0.57 4.94
C GLY A 42 -8.65 2.03 4.50
N VAL A 43 -8.87 2.27 3.20
CA VAL A 43 -9.08 3.62 2.65
C VAL A 43 -10.29 4.30 3.29
N ARG A 44 -11.42 3.58 3.42
CA ARG A 44 -12.60 4.15 4.08
C ARG A 44 -12.33 4.56 5.53
N GLN A 45 -11.59 3.74 6.30
CA GLN A 45 -11.22 4.10 7.68
C GLN A 45 -10.32 5.35 7.68
N ALA A 46 -9.30 5.40 6.81
CA ALA A 46 -8.41 6.54 6.69
C ALA A 46 -9.16 7.82 6.30
N VAL A 47 -10.15 7.74 5.41
CA VAL A 47 -11.02 8.89 5.04
C VAL A 47 -11.79 9.41 6.26
N ILE A 48 -12.38 8.52 7.05
CA ILE A 48 -13.12 8.91 8.26
C ILE A 48 -12.19 9.59 9.27
N GLU A 49 -11.02 8.99 9.52
CA GLU A 49 -10.03 9.51 10.46
C GLU A 49 -9.48 10.87 10.02
N ASN A 50 -9.15 11.04 8.74
CA ASN A 50 -8.66 12.32 8.22
C ASN A 50 -9.73 13.41 8.30
N ASN A 51 -10.98 13.13 7.97
CA ASN A 51 -12.06 14.10 8.09
C ASN A 51 -12.30 14.51 9.55
N LEU A 52 -12.11 13.59 10.51
CA LEU A 52 -12.15 13.93 11.93
C LEU A 52 -10.97 14.82 12.34
N ILE A 53 -9.78 14.55 11.81
CA ILE A 53 -8.58 15.38 12.04
C ILE A 53 -8.80 16.79 11.48
N ASP A 54 -9.35 16.94 10.27
CA ASP A 54 -9.66 18.24 9.67
C ASP A 54 -10.62 19.05 10.55
N LEU A 55 -11.68 18.42 11.07
CA LEU A 55 -12.61 19.05 12.02
C LEU A 55 -11.92 19.51 13.32
N ILE A 56 -11.00 18.71 13.84
CA ILE A 56 -10.23 19.04 15.04
C ILE A 56 -9.29 20.23 14.75
N HIS A 57 -8.61 20.22 13.60
CA HIS A 57 -7.72 21.30 13.20
C HIS A 57 -8.47 22.62 13.03
N GLU A 58 -9.62 22.62 12.35
CA GLU A 58 -10.46 23.80 12.22
C GLU A 58 -10.83 24.42 13.57
N THR A 59 -11.15 23.55 14.56
CA THR A 59 -11.65 24.00 15.85
C THR A 59 -10.55 24.40 16.83
N LEU A 60 -9.45 23.65 16.88
CA LEU A 60 -8.44 23.73 17.93
C LEU A 60 -7.07 24.23 17.46
N CYS A 61 -6.79 24.19 16.16
CA CYS A 61 -5.45 24.45 15.62
C CYS A 61 -5.49 25.38 14.38
N PRO A 62 -6.11 26.55 14.45
CA PRO A 62 -6.10 27.48 13.31
C PRO A 62 -4.66 27.92 13.00
N LEU A 63 -4.40 28.17 11.72
CA LEU A 63 -3.08 28.54 11.20
C LEU A 63 -3.09 29.93 10.54
N PRO A 64 -3.30 31.02 11.29
CA PRO A 64 -3.44 32.36 10.73
C PRO A 64 -2.18 32.84 10.00
N LEU A 65 -1.00 32.44 10.47
CA LEU A 65 0.25 32.78 9.80
C LEU A 65 0.36 32.16 8.42
N VAL A 66 -0.06 30.89 8.26
CA VAL A 66 -0.09 30.20 6.95
C VAL A 66 -1.17 30.82 6.06
N SER A 67 -2.33 31.10 6.64
CA SER A 67 -3.48 31.65 5.95
C SER A 67 -3.20 33.02 5.31
N MET A 68 -2.37 33.85 5.97
CA MET A 68 -2.02 35.19 5.42
C MET A 68 -1.12 35.13 4.16
N PHE A 69 -0.51 33.98 3.83
CA PHE A 69 0.25 33.78 2.60
C PHE A 69 -0.59 33.15 1.46
N LEU A 70 -1.87 32.87 1.69
CA LEU A 70 -2.78 32.27 0.73
C LEU A 70 -3.84 33.28 0.31
N ASP A 71 -3.77 33.76 -0.94
CA ASP A 71 -4.70 34.77 -1.45
C ASP A 71 -6.19 34.47 -1.17
N PRO A 72 -6.73 33.24 -1.40
CA PRO A 72 -8.11 32.94 -1.09
C PRO A 72 -8.46 33.10 0.40
N CYS A 73 -7.54 32.70 1.29
CA CYS A 73 -7.74 32.86 2.73
C CYS A 73 -7.84 34.34 3.14
N VAL A 74 -6.96 35.18 2.57
CA VAL A 74 -6.95 36.64 2.82
C VAL A 74 -8.21 37.28 2.27
N GLN A 75 -8.64 36.92 1.04
CA GLN A 75 -9.82 37.49 0.38
C GLN A 75 -11.13 37.13 1.10
N THR A 76 -11.23 35.91 1.63
CA THR A 76 -12.46 35.42 2.27
C THR A 76 -12.46 35.60 3.79
N GLY A 77 -11.31 35.91 4.40
CA GLY A 77 -11.14 35.93 5.86
C GLY A 77 -11.29 34.55 6.50
N THR A 78 -11.06 33.48 5.73
CA THR A 78 -11.22 32.09 6.17
C THR A 78 -9.87 31.45 6.36
N ASP A 79 -9.64 30.80 7.52
CA ASP A 79 -8.40 30.09 7.81
C ASP A 79 -8.20 28.90 6.87
N VAL A 80 -6.95 28.57 6.59
CA VAL A 80 -6.59 27.41 5.74
C VAL A 80 -7.15 26.09 6.30
N THR A 81 -7.17 25.95 7.64
CA THR A 81 -7.73 24.78 8.32
C THR A 81 -9.27 24.75 8.31
N SER A 82 -9.91 25.87 7.95
CA SER A 82 -11.35 25.98 7.77
C SER A 82 -11.77 25.96 6.29
N GLY A 83 -10.90 25.44 5.42
CA GLY A 83 -11.20 25.32 3.99
C GLY A 83 -10.97 26.59 3.18
N GLY A 84 -10.25 27.60 3.71
CA GLY A 84 -10.01 28.88 3.02
C GLY A 84 -9.10 28.77 1.78
N ALA A 85 -8.37 27.68 1.60
CA ALA A 85 -7.54 27.46 0.43
C ALA A 85 -8.42 27.16 -0.82
N LYS A 86 -7.88 27.45 -2.01
CA LYS A 86 -8.55 27.14 -3.29
C LYS A 86 -8.69 25.62 -3.51
N TYR A 87 -7.72 24.85 -3.06
CA TYR A 87 -7.67 23.38 -3.18
C TYR A 87 -7.53 22.77 -1.77
N ASN A 88 -8.55 22.04 -1.35
CA ASN A 88 -8.61 21.40 -0.04
C ASN A 88 -8.51 19.88 -0.20
N TRP A 89 -7.41 19.41 -0.80
CA TRP A 89 -7.16 17.99 -1.02
C TRP A 89 -6.48 17.35 0.19
N THR A 90 -6.79 16.09 0.42
CA THR A 90 -6.04 15.23 1.34
C THR A 90 -5.41 14.08 0.56
N ALA A 91 -4.10 13.92 0.68
CA ALA A 91 -3.37 12.85 0.03
C ALA A 91 -3.14 11.69 1.02
N LEU A 92 -3.62 10.49 0.68
CA LEU A 92 -3.30 9.27 1.41
C LEU A 92 -2.06 8.61 0.83
N LEU A 93 -1.12 8.22 1.72
CA LEU A 93 0.16 7.63 1.33
C LEU A 93 0.05 6.13 1.09
N GLY A 94 0.44 5.67 -0.10
CA GLY A 94 0.65 4.27 -0.42
C GLY A 94 2.09 3.85 -0.09
N ILE A 95 2.29 3.10 0.99
CA ILE A 95 3.61 2.63 1.43
C ILE A 95 3.71 1.12 1.22
N GLY A 96 4.84 0.66 0.68
CA GLY A 96 5.09 -0.76 0.48
C GLY A 96 4.39 -1.33 -0.77
N VAL A 97 4.06 -0.50 -1.76
CA VAL A 97 3.37 -0.97 -2.97
C VAL A 97 4.18 -1.98 -3.76
N ALA A 98 5.51 -1.82 -3.84
CA ALA A 98 6.38 -2.82 -4.46
C ALA A 98 6.36 -4.15 -3.72
N ASN A 99 6.35 -4.15 -2.38
CA ASN A 99 6.19 -5.41 -1.62
C ASN A 99 4.86 -6.09 -1.91
N VAL A 100 3.77 -5.34 -2.12
CA VAL A 100 2.48 -5.92 -2.50
C VAL A 100 2.56 -6.56 -3.88
N GLY A 101 3.10 -5.86 -4.88
CA GLY A 101 3.26 -6.40 -6.22
C GLY A 101 4.14 -7.65 -6.24
N ASP A 102 5.30 -7.59 -5.60
CA ASP A 102 6.21 -8.73 -5.49
C ASP A 102 5.58 -9.91 -4.74
N ALA A 103 4.74 -9.63 -3.74
CA ALA A 103 3.99 -10.66 -3.02
C ALA A 103 2.94 -11.33 -3.89
N LEU A 104 2.20 -10.55 -4.71
CA LEU A 104 1.22 -11.09 -5.66
C LEU A 104 1.91 -11.91 -6.75
N THR A 105 3.05 -11.43 -7.28
CA THR A 105 3.90 -12.20 -8.20
C THR A 105 4.34 -13.54 -7.59
N GLY A 106 4.77 -13.48 -6.32
CA GLY A 106 5.19 -14.68 -5.58
C GLY A 106 4.07 -15.70 -5.41
N ILE A 107 2.87 -15.25 -5.03
CA ILE A 107 1.69 -16.12 -4.90
C ILE A 107 1.32 -16.73 -6.25
N GLU A 108 1.20 -15.89 -7.29
CA GLU A 108 0.83 -16.35 -8.62
C GLU A 108 1.78 -17.43 -9.13
N GLN A 109 3.08 -17.15 -9.12
CA GLN A 109 4.09 -18.07 -9.64
C GLN A 109 4.18 -19.35 -8.82
N MET A 110 4.38 -19.21 -7.49
CA MET A 110 4.68 -20.37 -6.64
C MET A 110 3.49 -21.28 -6.41
N VAL A 111 2.30 -20.69 -6.23
CA VAL A 111 1.10 -21.46 -5.87
C VAL A 111 0.32 -21.88 -7.11
N PHE A 112 0.01 -20.93 -8.00
CA PHE A 112 -0.97 -21.17 -9.06
C PHE A 112 -0.34 -21.58 -10.39
N GLN A 113 0.89 -21.13 -10.71
CA GLN A 113 1.54 -21.51 -11.98
C GLN A 113 2.42 -22.75 -11.81
N GLU A 114 3.33 -22.75 -10.85
CA GLU A 114 4.30 -23.82 -10.66
C GLU A 114 3.82 -24.93 -9.70
N ASN A 115 2.80 -24.67 -8.89
CA ASN A 115 2.27 -25.60 -7.87
C ASN A 115 3.36 -26.14 -6.94
N ARG A 116 4.33 -25.31 -6.57
CA ARG A 116 5.42 -25.68 -5.67
C ARG A 116 4.99 -25.81 -4.22
N VAL A 117 4.05 -24.97 -3.84
CA VAL A 117 3.43 -24.95 -2.51
C VAL A 117 1.95 -24.68 -2.64
N THR A 118 1.16 -25.15 -1.71
CA THR A 118 -0.25 -24.79 -1.57
C THR A 118 -0.39 -23.44 -0.87
N MET A 119 -1.57 -22.83 -1.00
CA MET A 119 -1.89 -21.61 -0.21
C MET A 119 -1.77 -21.88 1.29
N ALA A 120 -2.15 -23.06 1.76
CA ALA A 120 -2.03 -23.43 3.18
C ALA A 120 -0.58 -23.44 3.65
N GLU A 121 0.32 -24.08 2.91
CA GLU A 121 1.76 -24.12 3.22
C GLU A 121 2.39 -22.72 3.18
N LEU A 122 2.02 -21.90 2.20
CA LEU A 122 2.50 -20.51 2.13
C LEU A 122 2.03 -19.70 3.34
N VAL A 123 0.75 -19.76 3.70
CA VAL A 123 0.20 -19.05 4.87
C VAL A 123 0.88 -19.51 6.16
N ASP A 124 1.13 -20.81 6.33
CA ASP A 124 1.83 -21.35 7.49
C ASP A 124 3.30 -20.89 7.54
N ALA A 125 3.98 -20.82 6.38
CA ALA A 125 5.33 -20.27 6.29
C ALA A 125 5.37 -18.79 6.71
N LEU A 126 4.38 -17.98 6.28
CA LEU A 126 4.26 -16.58 6.69
C LEU A 126 4.01 -16.42 8.20
N HIS A 127 3.10 -17.22 8.76
CA HIS A 127 2.81 -17.20 10.20
C HIS A 127 4.02 -17.61 11.05
N SER A 128 4.84 -18.54 10.57
CA SER A 128 6.09 -18.95 11.23
C SER A 128 7.26 -18.00 10.96
N ASN A 129 7.04 -16.89 10.22
CA ASN A 129 8.09 -15.98 9.75
C ASN A 129 9.17 -16.76 8.97
N TYR A 130 8.75 -17.69 8.10
CA TYR A 130 9.57 -18.62 7.33
C TYR A 130 10.45 -19.56 8.17
N LYS A 131 10.26 -19.65 9.48
CA LYS A 131 11.01 -20.57 10.32
C LYS A 131 10.76 -22.01 9.89
N GLY A 132 11.81 -22.72 9.51
CA GLY A 132 11.73 -24.06 8.94
C GLY A 132 11.39 -24.10 7.43
N ASN A 133 11.14 -22.94 6.80
CA ASN A 133 10.81 -22.82 5.38
C ASN A 133 11.81 -21.92 4.62
N GLU A 134 13.07 -21.88 5.05
CA GLU A 134 14.10 -21.06 4.43
C GLU A 134 14.29 -21.34 2.92
N PRO A 135 14.25 -22.60 2.42
CA PRO A 135 14.32 -22.85 0.98
C PRO A 135 13.21 -22.17 0.19
N LEU A 136 11.97 -22.15 0.70
CA LEU A 136 10.85 -21.43 0.11
C LEU A 136 11.12 -19.92 0.07
N ARG A 137 11.58 -19.37 1.19
CA ARG A 137 11.94 -17.94 1.28
C ARG A 137 13.03 -17.56 0.28
N GLN A 138 14.10 -18.36 0.17
CA GLN A 138 15.19 -18.10 -0.78
C GLN A 138 14.71 -18.19 -2.23
N TYR A 139 13.77 -19.06 -2.53
CA TYR A 139 13.17 -19.12 -3.85
C TYR A 139 12.37 -17.83 -4.16
N LEU A 140 11.53 -17.39 -3.22
CA LEU A 140 10.76 -16.14 -3.35
C LEU A 140 11.69 -14.93 -3.57
N ILE A 141 12.84 -14.86 -2.90
CA ILE A 141 13.78 -13.74 -3.04
C ILE A 141 14.51 -13.77 -4.38
N HIS A 142 15.00 -14.95 -4.81
CA HIS A 142 16.01 -15.04 -5.88
C HIS A 142 15.48 -15.59 -7.21
N ARG A 143 14.29 -16.19 -7.24
CA ARG A 143 13.76 -16.86 -8.43
C ARG A 143 12.47 -16.25 -8.95
N VAL A 144 11.70 -15.64 -8.08
CA VAL A 144 10.48 -14.91 -8.46
C VAL A 144 10.87 -13.53 -9.00
N PRO A 145 10.35 -13.11 -10.16
CA PRO A 145 10.55 -11.77 -10.69
C PRO A 145 10.22 -10.68 -9.67
N LYS A 146 10.99 -9.60 -9.68
CA LYS A 146 10.83 -8.47 -8.77
C LYS A 146 10.62 -7.18 -9.54
N TYR A 147 9.76 -6.34 -9.00
CA TYR A 147 9.56 -4.99 -9.48
C TYR A 147 10.87 -4.18 -9.44
N GLY A 148 11.02 -3.29 -10.43
CA GLY A 148 12.21 -2.47 -10.58
C GLY A 148 13.27 -3.04 -11.52
N ASN A 149 12.94 -4.12 -12.25
CA ASN A 149 13.83 -4.78 -13.19
C ASN A 149 13.31 -4.74 -14.64
N ASP A 150 12.33 -3.89 -14.95
CA ASP A 150 11.63 -3.81 -16.24
C ASP A 150 11.06 -5.17 -16.66
N CYS A 151 10.45 -5.86 -15.71
CA CYS A 151 9.86 -7.18 -15.87
C CYS A 151 8.34 -7.11 -15.77
N GLU A 152 7.63 -7.36 -16.87
CA GLU A 152 6.17 -7.17 -16.92
C GLU A 152 5.42 -8.06 -15.94
N GLU A 153 5.92 -9.26 -15.65
CA GLU A 153 5.30 -10.18 -14.69
C GLU A 153 5.19 -9.56 -13.29
N ALA A 154 6.21 -8.82 -12.84
CA ALA A 154 6.20 -8.14 -11.54
C ALA A 154 5.58 -6.74 -11.63
N ASP A 155 5.91 -5.98 -12.69
CA ASP A 155 5.45 -4.60 -12.86
C ASP A 155 3.92 -4.52 -13.01
N ALA A 156 3.30 -5.52 -13.68
CA ALA A 156 1.84 -5.60 -13.80
C ALA A 156 1.14 -5.72 -12.45
N TRP A 157 1.72 -6.46 -11.51
CA TRP A 157 1.15 -6.60 -10.17
C TRP A 157 1.31 -5.35 -9.30
N VAL A 158 2.40 -4.61 -9.44
CA VAL A 158 2.55 -3.31 -8.76
C VAL A 158 1.56 -2.29 -9.34
N ARG A 159 1.42 -2.24 -10.67
CA ARG A 159 0.40 -1.42 -11.34
C ARG A 159 -1.01 -1.77 -10.85
N TYR A 160 -1.37 -3.06 -10.81
CA TYR A 160 -2.65 -3.51 -10.26
C TYR A 160 -2.84 -3.06 -8.80
N ALA A 161 -1.82 -3.22 -7.96
CA ALA A 161 -1.91 -2.84 -6.55
C ALA A 161 -2.13 -1.34 -6.36
N THR A 162 -1.46 -0.50 -7.15
CA THR A 162 -1.66 0.95 -7.15
C THR A 162 -3.01 1.37 -7.71
N ASP A 163 -3.48 0.71 -8.80
CA ASP A 163 -4.80 0.99 -9.37
C ASP A 163 -5.91 0.70 -8.38
N VAL A 164 -5.87 -0.43 -7.68
CA VAL A 164 -6.84 -0.77 -6.61
C VAL A 164 -6.85 0.30 -5.52
N PHE A 165 -5.68 0.80 -5.11
CA PHE A 165 -5.57 1.87 -4.12
C PHE A 165 -6.17 3.18 -4.64
N PHE A 166 -5.84 3.58 -5.87
CA PHE A 166 -6.37 4.80 -6.47
C PHE A 166 -7.87 4.72 -6.72
N ASP A 167 -8.37 3.56 -7.16
CA ASP A 167 -9.81 3.34 -7.35
C ASP A 167 -10.57 3.43 -6.02
N ALA A 168 -10.00 2.89 -4.96
CA ALA A 168 -10.61 2.96 -3.64
C ALA A 168 -10.71 4.40 -3.09
N LEU A 169 -9.87 5.33 -3.56
CA LEU A 169 -9.93 6.74 -3.17
C LEU A 169 -10.99 7.54 -3.92
N GLN A 170 -11.43 7.05 -5.09
CA GLN A 170 -12.35 7.81 -5.94
C GLN A 170 -13.71 8.05 -5.27
N GLY A 171 -14.21 9.26 -5.44
CA GLY A 171 -15.54 9.67 -4.92
C GLY A 171 -15.56 10.09 -3.46
N HIS A 172 -14.49 9.83 -2.70
CA HIS A 172 -14.39 10.33 -1.33
C HIS A 172 -14.09 11.82 -1.30
N LYS A 173 -14.71 12.51 -0.34
CA LYS A 173 -14.55 13.95 -0.15
C LYS A 173 -13.92 14.25 1.20
N THR A 174 -13.05 15.27 1.23
CA THR A 174 -12.52 15.82 2.47
C THR A 174 -13.62 16.58 3.21
N TYR A 175 -13.42 16.84 4.48
CA TYR A 175 -14.36 17.60 5.31
C TYR A 175 -14.73 18.98 4.68
N HIS A 176 -13.78 19.61 4.00
CA HIS A 176 -13.97 20.89 3.31
C HIS A 176 -14.36 20.75 1.82
N GLY A 177 -14.87 19.59 1.40
CA GLY A 177 -15.41 19.37 0.05
C GLY A 177 -14.38 19.12 -1.05
N GLY A 178 -13.08 19.05 -0.73
CA GLY A 178 -12.02 18.65 -1.64
C GLY A 178 -12.05 17.16 -1.97
N ASN A 179 -11.02 16.66 -2.67
CA ASN A 179 -10.89 15.26 -3.02
C ASN A 179 -9.85 14.57 -2.15
N PHE A 180 -10.07 13.27 -1.88
CA PHE A 180 -8.98 12.39 -1.51
C PHE A 180 -8.23 11.96 -2.76
N VAL A 181 -6.91 11.95 -2.69
CA VAL A 181 -6.00 11.59 -3.79
C VAL A 181 -4.91 10.67 -3.30
N GLY A 182 -4.35 9.88 -4.20
CA GLY A 182 -3.21 9.04 -3.88
C GLY A 182 -1.90 9.84 -3.80
N SER A 183 -0.99 9.37 -2.97
CA SER A 183 0.38 9.87 -2.89
C SER A 183 1.33 8.69 -2.78
N LEU A 184 2.38 8.69 -3.57
CA LEU A 184 3.44 7.69 -3.56
C LEU A 184 4.80 8.34 -3.26
N ILE A 185 4.77 9.41 -2.46
CA ILE A 185 5.99 10.14 -2.08
C ILE A 185 6.89 9.33 -1.17
N SER A 186 8.18 9.49 -1.37
CA SER A 186 9.21 8.90 -0.51
C SER A 186 9.16 9.51 0.90
N ILE A 187 9.02 8.67 1.91
CA ILE A 187 8.95 9.08 3.31
C ILE A 187 9.47 7.97 4.23
N SER A 188 10.22 8.34 5.26
CA SER A 188 10.82 7.40 6.22
C SER A 188 9.83 6.49 6.98
N ALA A 189 8.52 6.69 6.80
CA ALA A 189 7.47 5.88 7.43
C ALA A 189 7.51 4.38 7.02
N TYR A 190 8.15 4.03 5.89
CA TYR A 190 8.33 2.63 5.49
C TYR A 190 9.12 1.81 6.53
N VAL A 191 9.93 2.45 7.35
CA VAL A 191 10.67 1.80 8.45
C VAL A 191 9.72 1.40 9.59
N PRO A 192 9.06 2.34 10.32
CA PRO A 192 8.20 1.98 11.45
C PRO A 192 6.95 1.17 11.02
N PHE A 193 6.47 1.31 9.79
CA PHE A 193 5.41 0.44 9.29
C PHE A 193 5.91 -0.96 8.98
N GLY A 194 7.13 -1.10 8.48
CA GLY A 194 7.78 -2.39 8.30
C GLY A 194 7.92 -3.17 9.60
N GLU A 195 8.35 -2.49 10.68
CA GLU A 195 8.45 -3.08 12.02
C GLU A 195 7.12 -3.66 12.52
N LYS A 196 5.99 -3.07 12.10
CA LYS A 196 4.63 -3.50 12.46
C LYS A 196 3.96 -4.39 11.42
N THR A 197 4.71 -4.87 10.43
CA THR A 197 4.17 -5.73 9.36
C THR A 197 4.78 -7.12 9.47
N GLY A 198 3.92 -8.14 9.46
CA GLY A 198 4.31 -9.56 9.45
C GLY A 198 5.09 -9.95 8.19
N ALA A 199 5.52 -11.20 8.10
CA ALA A 199 6.17 -11.74 6.90
C ALA A 199 5.24 -11.63 5.68
N THR A 200 5.85 -11.43 4.50
CA THR A 200 5.11 -11.23 3.23
C THR A 200 5.58 -12.21 2.15
N PRO A 201 4.71 -12.56 1.18
CA PRO A 201 4.99 -13.58 0.15
C PRO A 201 6.09 -13.23 -0.87
N ASP A 202 6.70 -12.06 -0.75
CA ASP A 202 7.91 -11.66 -1.50
C ASP A 202 9.23 -12.17 -0.88
N GLY A 203 9.13 -12.86 0.28
CA GLY A 203 10.26 -13.36 1.06
C GLY A 203 10.72 -12.41 2.17
N ARG A 204 10.03 -11.27 2.38
CA ARG A 204 10.34 -10.30 3.45
C ARG A 204 9.97 -10.89 4.81
N LEU A 205 10.89 -10.80 5.77
CA LEU A 205 10.65 -11.22 7.16
C LEU A 205 9.78 -10.21 7.92
N SER A 206 9.07 -10.70 8.92
CA SER A 206 8.36 -9.86 9.88
C SER A 206 9.31 -8.85 10.52
N GLY A 207 8.88 -7.59 10.61
CA GLY A 207 9.67 -6.52 11.21
C GLY A 207 10.72 -5.88 10.29
N SER A 208 10.98 -6.43 9.10
CA SER A 208 11.86 -5.79 8.12
C SER A 208 11.18 -4.56 7.50
N ILE A 209 11.99 -3.62 7.00
CA ILE A 209 11.48 -2.43 6.31
C ILE A 209 10.62 -2.81 5.09
N LEU A 210 9.68 -1.94 4.74
CA LEU A 210 8.90 -2.02 3.50
C LEU A 210 9.63 -1.30 2.36
N SER A 211 9.11 -1.42 1.14
CA SER A 211 9.55 -0.58 0.03
C SER A 211 9.11 0.87 0.26
N ASP A 212 9.95 1.80 -0.19
CA ASP A 212 9.72 3.22 -0.06
C ASP A 212 8.98 3.75 -1.28
N SER A 213 7.74 4.17 -1.11
CA SER A 213 6.94 4.77 -2.18
C SER A 213 6.84 3.87 -3.43
N ILE A 214 7.11 4.43 -4.62
CA ILE A 214 7.16 3.71 -5.89
C ILE A 214 8.49 2.97 -6.12
N SER A 215 9.44 3.11 -5.19
CA SER A 215 10.75 2.48 -5.33
C SER A 215 10.65 0.96 -5.20
N PRO A 216 11.51 0.20 -5.89
CA PRO A 216 11.65 -1.23 -5.65
C PRO A 216 11.96 -1.52 -4.18
N ALA A 217 11.64 -2.73 -3.72
CA ALA A 217 12.10 -3.19 -2.42
C ALA A 217 13.64 -3.20 -2.38
N VAL A 218 14.21 -2.86 -1.22
CA VAL A 218 15.66 -2.67 -1.06
C VAL A 218 16.43 -3.91 -1.54
N GLY A 219 17.32 -3.71 -2.52
CA GLY A 219 18.16 -4.75 -3.11
C GLY A 219 17.47 -5.62 -4.17
N CYS A 220 16.24 -5.28 -4.57
CA CYS A 220 15.52 -6.01 -5.63
C CYS A 220 15.79 -5.46 -7.04
N ASP A 221 16.26 -4.22 -7.17
CA ASP A 221 16.55 -3.50 -8.42
C ASP A 221 17.91 -3.89 -9.03
N GLN A 222 18.05 -5.14 -9.44
CA GLN A 222 19.33 -5.72 -9.87
C GLN A 222 19.74 -5.33 -11.29
N ASN A 223 18.81 -4.87 -12.14
CA ASN A 223 19.05 -4.51 -13.55
C ASN A 223 19.41 -3.02 -13.72
N GLY A 224 19.70 -2.33 -12.62
CA GLY A 224 20.18 -0.94 -12.61
C GLY A 224 19.08 0.12 -12.72
N PRO A 225 19.46 1.41 -12.63
CA PRO A 225 18.52 2.50 -12.46
C PRO A 225 17.57 2.70 -13.65
N THR A 226 18.01 2.43 -14.87
CA THR A 226 17.15 2.56 -16.07
C THR A 226 15.99 1.55 -16.01
N ALA A 227 16.25 0.31 -15.60
CA ALA A 227 15.22 -0.71 -15.45
C ALA A 227 14.23 -0.33 -14.32
N ALA A 228 14.75 0.20 -13.22
CA ALA A 228 13.90 0.69 -12.13
C ALA A 228 12.97 1.83 -12.59
N MET A 229 13.49 2.79 -13.37
CA MET A 229 12.68 3.85 -13.97
C MET A 229 11.66 3.30 -14.97
N SER A 230 12.03 2.33 -15.81
CA SER A 230 11.11 1.67 -16.76
C SER A 230 9.96 0.98 -16.04
N SER A 231 10.21 0.35 -14.90
CA SER A 231 9.15 -0.22 -14.07
C SER A 231 8.25 0.87 -13.47
N ALA A 232 8.85 1.96 -12.93
CA ALA A 232 8.11 3.02 -12.26
C ALA A 232 7.16 3.79 -13.21
N VAL A 233 7.55 4.03 -14.46
CA VAL A 233 6.69 4.73 -15.44
C VAL A 233 5.48 3.92 -15.90
N LYS A 234 5.42 2.61 -15.58
CA LYS A 234 4.25 1.77 -15.86
C LYS A 234 3.10 2.02 -14.87
N ILE A 235 3.39 2.67 -13.72
CA ILE A 235 2.36 3.13 -12.79
C ILE A 235 1.75 4.43 -13.32
N ASP A 236 0.43 4.56 -13.29
CA ASP A 236 -0.25 5.79 -13.74
C ASP A 236 -0.04 6.94 -12.74
N GLN A 237 1.03 7.72 -12.98
CA GLN A 237 1.39 8.87 -12.16
C GLN A 237 0.38 10.02 -12.24
N THR A 238 -0.54 10.02 -13.23
CA THR A 238 -1.58 11.05 -13.34
C THR A 238 -2.64 10.93 -12.26
N ARG A 239 -2.72 9.79 -11.60
CA ARG A 239 -3.67 9.47 -10.53
C ARG A 239 -3.17 9.79 -9.12
N CYS A 240 -1.91 10.20 -8.99
CA CYS A 240 -1.34 10.61 -7.70
C CYS A 240 -0.81 12.06 -7.76
N THR A 241 -0.72 12.68 -6.59
CA THR A 241 -0.26 14.07 -6.46
C THR A 241 1.24 14.19 -6.50
N ASN A 242 1.93 13.13 -6.18
CA ASN A 242 3.39 13.02 -6.11
C ASN A 242 3.82 11.55 -6.08
N GLY A 243 5.01 11.27 -6.55
CA GLY A 243 5.62 9.96 -6.60
C GLY A 243 7.07 10.03 -7.02
#